data_dae2efbdce1a20dc11b5ac02299b12bf
#
_entry.id   dae2efbdce1a20dc11b5ac02299b12bf
#
_cell.length_a   1.000
_cell.length_b   1.000
_cell.length_c   1.000
_cell.angle_alpha   90.00
_cell.angle_beta   90.00
_cell.angle_gamma   90.00
#
_symmetry.space_group_name_H-M   'P 1'
#
loop_
_entity.id
_entity.type
_entity.pdbx_description
1 polymer ?
#
loop_
_entity_poly.entity_id
_entity_poly.type
_entity_poly.pdbx_seq_one_letter_code
_entity_poly.pdbx_strand_id
1 'polypeptide(L)'
;TWTEKLTDNAPHLQFFDMSENVELILDDTHAHHHKDGHVHEGHTHAGGVEPHIWNSTINAQIIAGNILNALCAIDKANESVYMERYNVLIRQIEHTDSLICQMLSSPNADRAFMIYHPALSYFARDYNLHQIPIEAGGKEPSPTHLKNLINACKKEKVRVIFVQPEFDRRNADLI
;
A
#
# COMPACT_ATOMS: atom_id res chain seq x y z
N THR A 1 -13.34 -1.39 -18.08
CA THR A 1 -12.26 -0.66 -17.36
C THR A 1 -11.60 0.33 -18.31
N TRP A 2 -10.83 1.30 -17.79
CA TRP A 2 -10.05 2.22 -18.66
C TRP A 2 -8.96 1.48 -19.44
N THR A 3 -8.42 0.39 -18.90
CA THR A 3 -7.44 -0.50 -19.57
C THR A 3 -8.04 -1.18 -20.81
N GLU A 4 -9.28 -1.64 -20.77
CA GLU A 4 -9.96 -2.22 -21.94
C GLU A 4 -10.08 -1.19 -23.08
N LYS A 5 -10.48 0.04 -22.74
CA LYS A 5 -10.54 1.14 -23.74
C LYS A 5 -9.18 1.47 -24.34
N LEU A 6 -8.09 1.29 -23.57
CA LEU A 6 -6.74 1.51 -24.04
C LEU A 6 -6.32 0.39 -25.01
N THR A 7 -6.64 -0.87 -24.69
CA THR A 7 -6.38 -2.04 -25.57
C THR A 7 -7.15 -1.93 -26.89
N ASP A 8 -8.40 -1.49 -26.85
CA ASP A 8 -9.22 -1.31 -28.05
C ASP A 8 -8.61 -0.29 -29.02
N ASN A 9 -7.99 0.77 -28.49
CA ASN A 9 -7.34 1.81 -29.28
C ASN A 9 -5.88 1.52 -29.65
N ALA A 10 -5.25 0.53 -29.02
CA ALA A 10 -3.85 0.17 -29.24
C ALA A 10 -3.68 -1.36 -29.21
N PRO A 11 -4.17 -2.08 -30.25
CA PRO A 11 -4.23 -3.55 -30.28
C PRO A 11 -2.86 -4.25 -30.26
N HIS A 12 -1.77 -3.48 -30.42
CA HIS A 12 -0.40 -4.02 -30.34
C HIS A 12 0.21 -3.90 -28.95
N LEU A 13 -0.46 -3.24 -27.98
CA LEU A 13 0.01 -3.17 -26.63
C LEU A 13 -0.18 -4.52 -25.91
N GLN A 14 0.86 -4.92 -25.20
CA GLN A 14 0.80 -6.06 -24.29
C GLN A 14 0.69 -5.53 -22.87
N PHE A 15 -0.26 -6.07 -22.12
CA PHE A 15 -0.49 -5.71 -20.72
C PHE A 15 -0.04 -6.88 -19.85
N PHE A 16 0.70 -6.55 -18.81
CA PHE A 16 1.14 -7.51 -17.80
C PHE A 16 0.68 -7.01 -16.44
N ASP A 17 0.00 -7.87 -15.71
CA ASP A 17 -0.45 -7.55 -14.36
C ASP A 17 0.70 -7.77 -13.37
N MET A 18 1.25 -6.68 -12.84
CA MET A 18 2.33 -6.74 -11.86
C MET A 18 1.84 -7.13 -10.47
N SER A 19 0.52 -7.13 -10.23
CA SER A 19 -0.08 -7.57 -8.97
C SER A 19 -0.37 -9.08 -8.91
N GLU A 20 -0.07 -9.82 -9.96
CA GLU A 20 -0.27 -11.27 -10.00
C GLU A 20 0.46 -11.95 -8.82
N ASN A 21 -0.25 -12.82 -8.09
CA ASN A 21 0.20 -13.48 -6.87
C ASN A 21 0.49 -12.56 -5.66
N VAL A 22 0.15 -11.27 -5.72
CA VAL A 22 0.18 -10.39 -4.55
C VAL A 22 -1.09 -10.64 -3.72
N GLU A 23 -0.92 -10.90 -2.42
CA GLU A 23 -2.04 -10.94 -1.48
C GLU A 23 -2.58 -9.53 -1.25
N LEU A 24 -3.71 -9.22 -1.88
CA LEU A 24 -4.30 -7.87 -1.87
C LEU A 24 -5.02 -7.58 -0.57
N ILE A 25 -4.84 -6.36 -0.05
CA ILE A 25 -5.64 -5.84 1.06
C ILE A 25 -6.91 -5.23 0.46
N LEU A 26 -8.06 -5.75 0.88
CA LEU A 26 -9.36 -5.20 0.50
C LEU A 26 -9.71 -4.04 1.42
N ASP A 27 -10.04 -2.90 0.84
CA ASP A 27 -10.44 -1.71 1.59
C ASP A 27 -11.94 -1.75 1.86
N ASP A 28 -12.32 -2.13 3.07
CA ASP A 28 -13.72 -2.15 3.52
C ASP A 28 -14.23 -0.75 3.94
N THR A 29 -13.43 0.31 3.84
CA THR A 29 -13.79 1.65 4.34
C THR A 29 -14.93 2.31 3.56
N HIS A 30 -15.34 1.77 2.42
CA HIS A 30 -16.52 2.22 1.66
C HIS A 30 -17.83 1.49 2.01
N ALA A 31 -17.82 0.59 2.97
CA ALA A 31 -19.05 0.03 3.53
C ALA A 31 -19.73 1.10 4.42
N HIS A 32 -20.41 2.05 3.81
CA HIS A 32 -21.29 2.97 4.52
C HIS A 32 -22.40 2.16 5.19
N HIS A 33 -22.35 2.04 6.51
CA HIS A 33 -23.48 1.60 7.31
C HIS A 33 -24.62 2.62 7.17
N HIS A 34 -25.44 2.48 6.14
CA HIS A 34 -26.77 3.08 6.13
C HIS A 34 -27.64 2.29 7.12
N LYS A 35 -27.80 2.86 8.31
CA LYS A 35 -28.84 2.48 9.28
C LYS A 35 -30.17 3.06 8.83
N ASP A 36 -30.70 2.69 7.69
CA ASP A 36 -32.10 2.93 7.34
C ASP A 36 -32.54 1.82 6.41
N GLY A 37 -33.59 1.11 6.87
CA GLY A 37 -34.06 -0.14 6.29
C GLY A 37 -34.84 0.06 4.98
N HIS A 38 -34.14 0.18 3.88
CA HIS A 38 -34.67 -0.03 2.55
C HIS A 38 -33.83 -1.09 1.83
N VAL A 39 -34.45 -2.25 1.65
CA VAL A 39 -33.93 -3.34 0.82
C VAL A 39 -33.96 -2.87 -0.63
N HIS A 40 -32.82 -2.49 -1.20
CA HIS A 40 -32.61 -2.39 -2.63
C HIS A 40 -31.74 -3.55 -3.08
N GLU A 41 -32.30 -4.38 -3.96
CA GLU A 41 -31.62 -5.49 -4.61
C GLU A 41 -30.40 -4.97 -5.42
N GLY A 42 -29.24 -5.59 -5.22
CA GLY A 42 -28.30 -5.87 -6.30
C GLY A 42 -27.32 -4.81 -6.73
N HIS A 43 -26.65 -4.09 -5.80
CA HIS A 43 -25.35 -3.49 -6.12
C HIS A 43 -24.33 -3.84 -5.03
N THR A 44 -23.57 -4.90 -5.26
CA THR A 44 -22.33 -5.14 -4.54
C THR A 44 -21.38 -4.00 -4.90
N HIS A 45 -21.24 -3.00 -4.03
CA HIS A 45 -20.11 -2.10 -4.08
C HIS A 45 -18.88 -2.94 -3.73
N ALA A 46 -18.12 -3.33 -4.75
CA ALA A 46 -16.82 -3.95 -4.55
C ALA A 46 -16.00 -2.97 -3.72
N GLY A 47 -15.66 -3.34 -2.49
CA GLY A 47 -14.66 -2.62 -1.70
C GLY A 47 -13.42 -2.42 -2.56
N GLY A 48 -12.83 -1.23 -2.51
CA GLY A 48 -11.62 -0.94 -3.27
C GLY A 48 -10.48 -1.86 -2.82
N VAL A 49 -9.50 -2.04 -3.69
CA VAL A 49 -8.23 -2.68 -3.33
C VAL A 49 -7.29 -1.57 -2.88
N GLU A 50 -6.58 -1.76 -1.77
CA GLU A 50 -5.49 -0.89 -1.37
C GLU A 50 -4.43 -0.86 -2.48
N PRO A 51 -4.19 0.28 -3.15
CA PRO A 51 -3.41 0.30 -4.38
C PRO A 51 -1.90 0.26 -4.16
N HIS A 52 -1.39 0.58 -2.95
CA HIS A 52 0.04 0.79 -2.67
C HIS A 52 0.80 -0.53 -2.46
N ILE A 53 0.56 -1.51 -3.34
CA ILE A 53 1.11 -2.87 -3.24
C ILE A 53 2.64 -2.91 -3.21
N TRP A 54 3.30 -1.91 -3.81
CA TRP A 54 4.77 -1.83 -3.89
C TRP A 54 5.45 -1.43 -2.59
N ASN A 55 4.69 -0.94 -1.60
CA ASN A 55 5.21 -0.55 -0.28
C ASN A 55 5.28 -1.75 0.68
N SER A 56 5.91 -2.82 0.24
CA SER A 56 6.15 -4.05 0.96
C SER A 56 7.36 -4.75 0.35
N THR A 57 8.28 -5.25 1.17
CA THR A 57 9.44 -6.01 0.67
C THR A 57 9.02 -7.36 0.10
N ILE A 58 7.98 -7.98 0.65
CA ILE A 58 7.40 -9.25 0.16
C ILE A 58 6.78 -9.02 -1.22
N ASN A 59 5.90 -8.03 -1.34
CA ASN A 59 5.26 -7.73 -2.61
C ASN A 59 6.27 -7.25 -3.67
N ALA A 60 7.29 -6.47 -3.26
CA ALA A 60 8.33 -6.00 -4.16
C ALA A 60 9.09 -7.15 -4.84
N GLN A 61 9.31 -8.27 -4.13
CA GLN A 61 9.91 -9.48 -4.71
C GLN A 61 8.98 -10.13 -5.76
N ILE A 62 7.68 -10.24 -5.45
CA ILE A 62 6.66 -10.77 -6.36
C ILE A 62 6.58 -9.89 -7.62
N ILE A 63 6.45 -8.58 -7.44
CA ILE A 63 6.39 -7.60 -8.53
C ILE A 63 7.65 -7.67 -9.40
N ALA A 64 8.84 -7.74 -8.79
CA ALA A 64 10.09 -7.89 -9.52
C ALA A 64 10.12 -9.17 -10.37
N GLY A 65 9.60 -10.29 -9.84
CA GLY A 65 9.43 -11.54 -10.59
C GLY A 65 8.48 -11.40 -11.77
N ASN A 66 7.34 -10.75 -11.58
CA ASN A 66 6.37 -10.49 -12.64
C ASN A 66 6.97 -9.61 -13.75
N ILE A 67 7.74 -8.56 -13.37
CA ILE A 67 8.48 -7.72 -14.33
C ILE A 67 9.51 -8.52 -15.10
N LEU A 68 10.29 -9.39 -14.43
CA LEU A 68 11.25 -10.26 -15.11
C LEU A 68 10.55 -11.14 -16.14
N ASN A 69 9.47 -11.80 -15.77
CA ASN A 69 8.70 -12.67 -16.67
C ASN A 69 8.19 -11.90 -17.89
N ALA A 70 7.64 -10.70 -17.68
CA ALA A 70 7.17 -9.83 -18.74
C ALA A 70 8.31 -9.43 -19.70
N LEU A 71 9.46 -9.00 -19.17
CA LEU A 71 10.63 -8.61 -19.98
C LEU A 71 11.16 -9.80 -20.79
N CYS A 72 11.29 -10.98 -20.18
CA CYS A 72 11.74 -12.19 -20.88
C CYS A 72 10.75 -12.64 -21.96
N ALA A 73 9.45 -12.38 -21.79
CA ALA A 73 8.44 -12.70 -22.80
C ALA A 73 8.52 -11.80 -24.03
N ILE A 74 8.78 -10.50 -23.84
CA ILE A 74 8.83 -9.52 -24.94
C ILE A 74 10.21 -9.40 -25.60
N ASP A 75 11.28 -9.70 -24.86
CA ASP A 75 12.67 -9.56 -25.31
C ASP A 75 13.53 -10.75 -24.84
N LYS A 76 13.30 -11.88 -25.43
CA LYS A 76 14.01 -13.13 -25.13
C LYS A 76 15.53 -13.03 -25.37
N ALA A 77 15.97 -12.15 -26.27
CA ALA A 77 17.38 -12.00 -26.61
C ALA A 77 18.21 -11.47 -25.42
N ASN A 78 17.59 -10.68 -24.55
CA ASN A 78 18.24 -10.08 -23.38
C ASN A 78 17.90 -10.77 -22.04
N GLU A 79 17.30 -11.95 -22.07
CA GLU A 79 16.89 -12.70 -20.87
C GLU A 79 18.01 -12.83 -19.83
N SER A 80 19.24 -13.15 -20.24
CA SER A 80 20.37 -13.31 -19.32
C SER A 80 20.70 -12.01 -18.57
N VAL A 81 20.57 -10.87 -19.24
CA VAL A 81 20.80 -9.55 -18.63
C VAL A 81 19.70 -9.23 -17.63
N TYR A 82 18.43 -9.52 -17.99
CA TYR A 82 17.30 -9.32 -17.09
C TYR A 82 17.41 -10.19 -15.83
N MET A 83 17.79 -11.45 -15.99
CA MET A 83 18.02 -12.38 -14.89
C MET A 83 19.14 -11.92 -13.96
N GLU A 84 20.26 -11.44 -14.50
CA GLU A 84 21.36 -10.89 -13.71
C GLU A 84 20.88 -9.67 -12.87
N ARG A 85 20.18 -8.73 -13.49
CA ARG A 85 19.66 -7.54 -12.83
C ARG A 85 18.61 -7.88 -11.77
N TYR A 86 17.72 -8.80 -12.07
CA TYR A 86 16.74 -9.33 -11.12
C TYR A 86 17.44 -9.90 -9.89
N ASN A 87 18.46 -10.76 -10.06
CA ASN A 87 19.18 -11.34 -8.93
C ASN A 87 19.88 -10.28 -8.06
N VAL A 88 20.36 -9.18 -8.65
CA VAL A 88 20.93 -8.06 -7.89
C VAL A 88 19.83 -7.36 -7.09
N LEU A 89 18.68 -7.05 -7.72
CA LEU A 89 17.54 -6.39 -7.08
C LEU A 89 16.98 -7.23 -5.93
N ILE A 90 16.78 -8.52 -6.11
CA ILE A 90 16.24 -9.41 -5.07
C ILE A 90 17.17 -9.39 -3.83
N ARG A 91 18.48 -9.50 -4.00
CA ARG A 91 19.41 -9.42 -2.86
C ARG A 91 19.32 -8.08 -2.12
N GLN A 92 19.06 -6.98 -2.82
CA GLN A 92 18.87 -5.68 -2.19
C GLN A 92 17.58 -5.62 -1.38
N ILE A 93 16.49 -6.17 -1.93
CA ILE A 93 15.18 -6.22 -1.25
C ILE A 93 15.29 -7.12 0.00
N GLU A 94 15.87 -8.32 -0.12
CA GLU A 94 16.09 -9.25 1.00
C GLU A 94 16.97 -8.64 2.10
N HIS A 95 18.02 -7.92 1.71
CA HIS A 95 18.85 -7.21 2.67
C HIS A 95 18.06 -6.11 3.40
N THR A 96 17.25 -5.34 2.68
CA THR A 96 16.39 -4.31 3.26
C THR A 96 15.38 -4.93 4.23
N ASP A 97 14.75 -6.02 3.85
CA ASP A 97 13.82 -6.78 4.69
C ASP A 97 14.50 -7.21 6.01
N SER A 98 15.69 -7.80 5.89
CA SER A 98 16.48 -8.23 7.06
C SER A 98 16.80 -7.07 7.99
N LEU A 99 17.17 -5.90 7.46
CA LEU A 99 17.42 -4.71 8.27
C LEU A 99 16.16 -4.23 9.00
N ILE A 100 15.01 -4.19 8.31
CA ILE A 100 13.73 -3.81 8.92
C ILE A 100 13.37 -4.79 10.04
N CYS A 101 13.44 -6.08 9.77
CA CYS A 101 13.19 -7.13 10.78
C CYS A 101 14.11 -6.96 12.00
N GLN A 102 15.41 -6.70 11.77
CA GLN A 102 16.36 -6.46 12.86
C GLN A 102 16.00 -5.23 13.69
N MET A 103 15.67 -4.11 13.05
CA MET A 103 15.26 -2.88 13.75
C MET A 103 13.99 -3.10 14.57
N LEU A 104 13.01 -3.81 14.01
CA LEU A 104 11.73 -4.08 14.65
C LEU A 104 11.77 -5.24 15.66
N SER A 105 12.86 -6.02 15.73
CA SER A 105 13.01 -7.08 16.73
C SER A 105 13.28 -6.54 18.14
N SER A 106 13.67 -5.26 18.26
CA SER A 106 13.88 -4.63 19.57
C SER A 106 12.61 -4.66 20.42
N PRO A 107 12.68 -5.03 21.71
CA PRO A 107 11.54 -4.96 22.62
C PRO A 107 10.97 -3.53 22.80
N ASN A 108 11.79 -2.51 22.48
CA ASN A 108 11.40 -1.10 22.58
C ASN A 108 11.00 -0.51 21.20
N ALA A 109 10.91 -1.32 20.14
CA ALA A 109 10.46 -0.86 18.86
C ALA A 109 8.99 -0.42 18.93
N ASP A 110 8.72 0.76 18.38
CA ASP A 110 7.34 1.23 18.25
C ASP A 110 6.55 0.31 17.32
N ARG A 111 5.32 0.02 17.70
CA ARG A 111 4.41 -0.83 16.92
C ARG A 111 3.28 -0.05 16.26
N ALA A 112 3.21 1.25 16.50
CA ALA A 112 2.23 2.15 15.89
C ALA A 112 2.91 3.40 15.36
N PHE A 113 2.43 3.87 14.22
CA PHE A 113 2.85 5.13 13.62
C PHE A 113 1.66 5.83 12.99
N MET A 114 1.72 7.14 12.89
CA MET A 114 0.80 7.91 12.08
C MET A 114 1.39 8.23 10.71
N ILE A 115 0.52 8.34 9.72
CA ILE A 115 0.87 8.78 8.39
C ILE A 115 -0.25 9.65 7.84
N TYR A 116 0.08 10.70 7.09
CA TYR A 116 -0.96 11.57 6.54
C TYR A 116 -1.85 10.78 5.57
N HIS A 117 -1.31 10.31 4.46
CA HIS A 117 -1.98 9.42 3.50
C HIS A 117 -1.59 7.95 3.74
N PRO A 118 -2.56 7.02 3.88
CA PRO A 118 -2.32 5.65 4.34
C PRO A 118 -1.65 4.75 3.29
N ALA A 119 -0.48 5.13 2.79
CA ALA A 119 0.23 4.41 1.74
C ALA A 119 1.06 3.20 2.23
N LEU A 120 1.13 2.93 3.54
CA LEU A 120 2.00 1.91 4.11
C LEU A 120 1.22 0.70 4.69
N SER A 121 0.01 0.42 4.17
CA SER A 121 -0.85 -0.65 4.70
C SER A 121 -0.20 -2.04 4.55
N TYR A 122 0.42 -2.33 3.40
CA TYR A 122 1.12 -3.60 3.18
C TYR A 122 2.38 -3.72 4.05
N PHE A 123 3.14 -2.63 4.19
CA PHE A 123 4.28 -2.57 5.11
C PHE A 123 3.83 -2.85 6.56
N ALA A 124 2.76 -2.21 7.00
CA ALA A 124 2.22 -2.40 8.35
C ALA A 124 1.77 -3.85 8.57
N ARG A 125 1.09 -4.46 7.58
CA ARG A 125 0.71 -5.88 7.62
C ARG A 125 1.92 -6.79 7.79
N ASP A 126 2.93 -6.62 6.94
CA ASP A 126 4.06 -7.53 6.82
C ASP A 126 4.95 -7.51 8.08
N TYR A 127 5.03 -6.36 8.74
CA TYR A 127 5.85 -6.19 9.95
C TYR A 127 5.06 -6.11 11.26
N ASN A 128 3.76 -6.43 11.21
CA ASN A 128 2.86 -6.38 12.37
C ASN A 128 2.90 -5.03 13.09
N LEU A 129 2.73 -3.96 12.30
CA LEU A 129 2.64 -2.59 12.76
C LEU A 129 1.20 -2.08 12.64
N HIS A 130 0.86 -1.06 13.41
CA HIS A 130 -0.43 -0.38 13.34
C HIS A 130 -0.26 0.97 12.67
N GLN A 131 -0.76 1.12 11.44
CA GLN A 131 -0.84 2.37 10.71
C GLN A 131 -2.10 3.13 11.09
N ILE A 132 -1.95 4.39 11.49
CA ILE A 132 -3.06 5.29 11.82
C ILE A 132 -3.07 6.43 10.79
N PRO A 133 -4.04 6.49 9.87
CA PRO A 133 -4.11 7.55 8.87
C PRO A 133 -4.63 8.86 9.50
N ILE A 134 -4.07 10.00 9.06
CA ILE A 134 -4.55 11.33 9.46
C ILE A 134 -5.73 11.77 8.60
N GLU A 135 -5.64 11.58 7.29
CA GLU A 135 -6.76 11.88 6.39
C GLU A 135 -7.93 10.90 6.59
N ALA A 136 -9.11 11.33 6.21
CA ALA A 136 -10.32 10.53 6.24
C ALA A 136 -10.87 10.36 4.82
N GLY A 137 -10.50 9.24 4.14
CA GLY A 137 -10.98 8.94 2.78
C GLY A 137 -10.55 10.00 1.75
N GLY A 138 -9.30 10.43 1.76
CA GLY A 138 -8.74 11.44 0.84
C GLY A 138 -9.15 12.87 1.17
N LYS A 139 -9.72 13.14 2.37
CA LYS A 139 -10.16 14.47 2.79
C LYS A 139 -9.40 14.93 4.05
N GLU A 140 -9.29 16.23 4.19
CA GLU A 140 -8.75 16.81 5.43
C GLU A 140 -9.58 16.38 6.65
N PRO A 141 -8.93 16.09 7.79
CA PRO A 141 -9.61 15.67 8.99
C PRO A 141 -10.48 16.79 9.57
N SER A 142 -11.69 16.46 10.02
CA SER A 142 -12.53 17.38 10.80
C SER A 142 -11.93 17.62 12.20
N PRO A 143 -12.31 18.69 12.90
CA PRO A 143 -11.87 18.94 14.28
C PRO A 143 -12.17 17.78 15.24
N THR A 144 -13.30 17.13 15.08
CA THR A 144 -13.67 15.93 15.86
C THR A 144 -12.75 14.77 15.55
N HIS A 145 -12.42 14.56 14.28
CA HIS A 145 -11.48 13.53 13.87
C HIS A 145 -10.08 13.77 14.42
N LEU A 146 -9.56 15.01 14.34
CA LEU A 146 -8.28 15.38 14.95
C LEU A 146 -8.22 15.09 16.46
N LYS A 147 -9.29 15.39 17.20
CA LYS A 147 -9.38 15.03 18.62
C LYS A 147 -9.27 13.52 18.85
N ASN A 148 -9.93 12.73 18.01
CA ASN A 148 -9.86 11.27 18.08
C ASN A 148 -8.44 10.76 17.76
N LEU A 149 -7.77 11.36 16.77
CA LEU A 149 -6.39 11.04 16.43
C LEU A 149 -5.43 11.32 17.59
N ILE A 150 -5.54 12.47 18.26
CA ILE A 150 -4.75 12.80 19.45
C ILE A 150 -4.95 11.77 20.55
N ASN A 151 -6.18 11.31 20.76
CA ASN A 151 -6.48 10.26 21.74
C ASN A 151 -5.88 8.90 21.33
N ALA A 152 -5.95 8.57 20.04
CA ALA A 152 -5.34 7.36 19.49
C ALA A 152 -3.81 7.38 19.66
N CYS A 153 -3.15 8.51 19.35
CA CYS A 153 -1.73 8.71 19.58
C CYS A 153 -1.31 8.40 21.01
N LYS A 154 -2.05 8.95 21.97
CA LYS A 154 -1.77 8.74 23.40
C LYS A 154 -1.96 7.29 23.81
N LYS A 155 -3.04 6.65 23.35
CA LYS A 155 -3.38 5.25 23.65
C LYS A 155 -2.34 4.29 23.07
N GLU A 156 -2.00 4.47 21.82
CA GLU A 156 -1.07 3.60 21.09
C GLU A 156 0.41 4.00 21.29
N LYS A 157 0.67 5.06 22.07
CA LYS A 157 2.02 5.60 22.35
C LYS A 157 2.79 5.96 21.08
N VAL A 158 2.09 6.49 20.08
CA VAL A 158 2.69 6.89 18.81
C VAL A 158 3.72 7.99 19.05
N ARG A 159 4.93 7.80 18.49
CA ARG A 159 6.04 8.76 18.58
C ARG A 159 6.47 9.32 17.22
N VAL A 160 5.94 8.76 16.15
CA VAL A 160 6.34 9.13 14.79
C VAL A 160 5.11 9.41 13.94
N ILE A 161 5.13 10.55 13.26
CA ILE A 161 4.13 10.95 12.27
C ILE A 161 4.86 11.15 10.93
N PHE A 162 4.47 10.38 9.91
CA PHE A 162 4.97 10.55 8.55
C PHE A 162 4.05 11.48 7.78
N VAL A 163 4.62 12.49 7.13
CA VAL A 163 3.92 13.39 6.21
C VAL A 163 4.65 13.35 4.89
N GLN A 164 3.95 12.95 3.83
CA GLN A 164 4.51 12.98 2.49
C GLN A 164 4.64 14.44 2.01
N PRO A 165 5.65 14.78 1.19
CA PRO A 165 5.93 16.16 0.79
C PRO A 165 4.78 16.87 0.06
N GLU A 166 3.87 16.10 -0.54
CA GLU A 166 2.71 16.58 -1.30
C GLU A 166 1.58 17.10 -0.40
N PHE A 167 1.60 16.76 0.88
CA PHE A 167 0.52 17.09 1.82
C PHE A 167 0.92 18.19 2.78
N ASP A 168 -0.10 18.95 3.18
CA ASP A 168 0.06 19.99 4.19
C ASP A 168 0.26 19.39 5.57
N ARG A 169 1.37 19.75 6.21
CA ARG A 169 1.72 19.23 7.52
C ARG A 169 0.98 19.89 8.70
N ARG A 170 0.19 20.97 8.47
CA ARG A 170 -0.50 21.68 9.55
C ARG A 170 -1.30 20.77 10.48
N ASN A 171 -2.00 19.79 9.91
CA ASN A 171 -2.79 18.85 10.71
C ASN A 171 -1.92 17.88 11.52
N ALA A 172 -0.75 17.52 11.03
CA ALA A 172 0.21 16.71 11.77
C ALA A 172 0.88 17.50 12.90
N ASP A 173 1.13 18.80 12.69
CA ASP A 173 1.70 19.70 13.70
C ASP A 173 0.73 20.00 14.86
N LEU A 174 -0.57 19.73 14.71
CA LEU A 174 -1.59 19.87 15.74
C LEU A 174 -1.75 18.63 16.64
N ILE A 175 -1.26 17.48 16.21
CA ILE A 175 -1.35 16.19 16.93
C ILE A 175 -0.16 16.01 17.84
#